data_9565a2cd4171d87a921b8531c787eb39
#
_entry.id   9565a2cd4171d87a921b8531c787eb39
#
_cell.length_a   1.000
_cell.length_b   1.000
_cell.length_c   1.000
_cell.angle_alpha   90.00
_cell.angle_beta   90.00
_cell.angle_gamma   90.00
#
_symmetry.space_group_name_H-M   'P 1'
#
loop_
_entity.id
_entity.type
_entity.pdbx_description
1 polymer ?
#
loop_
_entity_poly.entity_id
_entity_poly.type
_entity_poly.pdbx_seq_one_letter_code
_entity_poly.pdbx_strand_id
1 'polypeptide(L)'
;NTQKGFCTEFVEIIWGLRGTGKVSLYGQNYQIKPNHVFYYLPGEDHAVKAVTGEWEYRWVAFDGPLAGAVMLSFRHPRLQRTAEYPAELFARLEKLTTAENDPVVSRRICGAIMDVIVAAGIPPEEDYLSGPVVRQCLTLIKTSLSDPALDVMMLSEELNIPRSTLSKQFVAKTGHSIGRYIRDQRLYLARHLLVSTTLPVGEIARRCGFSELCTFTRFIKRSTGFSPLALRNREAEHQTQ
;
A
#
# COMPACT_ATOMS: atom_id res chain seq x y z
N ASN A 1 -9.20 -24.03 5.09
CA ASN A 1 -7.74 -24.15 5.04
C ASN A 1 -7.12 -22.79 5.28
N THR A 2 -6.61 -22.57 6.49
CA THR A 2 -5.82 -21.40 6.84
C THR A 2 -4.43 -21.65 6.25
N GLN A 3 -4.12 -21.04 5.12
CA GLN A 3 -2.73 -21.04 4.65
C GLN A 3 -1.89 -20.30 5.71
N LYS A 4 -0.82 -20.95 6.18
CA LYS A 4 0.23 -20.32 6.97
C LYS A 4 0.76 -19.13 6.19
N GLY A 5 1.05 -18.02 6.87
CA GLY A 5 1.63 -16.86 6.24
C GLY A 5 2.87 -17.22 5.43
N PHE A 6 2.90 -16.78 4.19
CA PHE A 6 4.06 -16.94 3.30
C PHE A 6 4.75 -15.58 3.21
N CYS A 7 6.05 -15.59 3.40
CA CYS A 7 6.91 -14.47 3.05
C CYS A 7 7.29 -14.63 1.57
N THR A 8 6.95 -13.69 0.74
CA THR A 8 7.26 -13.71 -0.70
C THR A 8 8.38 -12.74 -1.02
N GLU A 9 9.16 -13.04 -2.05
CA GLU A 9 10.27 -12.20 -2.51
C GLU A 9 9.85 -11.21 -3.62
N PHE A 10 8.56 -11.17 -3.94
CA PHE A 10 7.99 -10.37 -5.01
C PHE A 10 6.92 -9.39 -4.51
N VAL A 11 6.65 -8.37 -5.31
CA VAL A 11 5.45 -7.54 -5.17
C VAL A 11 4.29 -8.29 -5.78
N GLU A 12 3.14 -8.34 -5.10
CA GLU A 12 1.91 -8.83 -5.71
C GLU A 12 0.81 -7.78 -5.58
N ILE A 13 0.09 -7.57 -6.68
CA ILE A 13 -1.10 -6.72 -6.75
C ILE A 13 -2.30 -7.63 -6.95
N ILE A 14 -3.27 -7.57 -6.05
CA ILE A 14 -4.51 -8.34 -6.09
C ILE A 14 -5.66 -7.42 -6.46
N TRP A 15 -6.45 -7.82 -7.46
CA TRP A 15 -7.64 -7.11 -7.93
C TRP A 15 -8.88 -7.94 -7.69
N GLY A 16 -9.80 -7.49 -6.85
CA GLY A 16 -11.07 -8.17 -6.58
C GLY A 16 -12.04 -8.04 -7.75
N LEU A 17 -12.61 -9.15 -8.19
CA LEU A 17 -13.58 -9.22 -9.29
C LEU A 17 -14.98 -9.52 -8.77
N ARG A 18 -15.14 -10.55 -7.95
CA ARG A 18 -16.45 -11.01 -7.44
C ARG A 18 -16.31 -11.50 -6.01
N GLY A 19 -17.36 -11.34 -5.20
CA GLY A 19 -17.36 -11.74 -3.80
C GLY A 19 -16.46 -10.88 -2.92
N THR A 20 -16.06 -11.41 -1.78
CA THR A 20 -15.20 -10.70 -0.82
C THR A 20 -14.09 -11.61 -0.34
N GLY A 21 -12.86 -11.17 -0.49
CA GLY A 21 -11.69 -11.77 0.11
C GLY A 21 -11.17 -10.96 1.30
N LYS A 22 -10.29 -11.58 2.05
CA LYS A 22 -9.58 -10.97 3.17
C LYS A 22 -8.10 -11.25 3.05
N VAL A 23 -7.30 -10.19 3.13
CA VAL A 23 -5.86 -10.29 3.34
C VAL A 23 -5.54 -9.87 4.77
N SER A 24 -4.80 -10.73 5.47
CA SER A 24 -4.24 -10.43 6.78
C SER A 24 -2.75 -10.14 6.60
N LEU A 25 -2.31 -8.95 7.01
CA LEU A 25 -0.94 -8.48 6.87
C LEU A 25 -0.52 -7.86 8.20
N TYR A 26 0.52 -8.39 8.84
CA TYR A 26 1.01 -7.94 10.16
C TYR A 26 -0.11 -7.81 11.22
N GLY A 27 -1.04 -8.77 11.26
CA GLY A 27 -2.18 -8.75 12.18
C GLY A 27 -3.31 -7.79 11.81
N GLN A 28 -3.16 -7.01 10.75
CA GLN A 28 -4.22 -6.18 10.19
C GLN A 28 -5.00 -6.94 9.12
N ASN A 29 -6.31 -6.69 9.05
CA ASN A 29 -7.20 -7.33 8.11
C ASN A 29 -7.73 -6.32 7.09
N TYR A 30 -7.60 -6.66 5.82
CA TYR A 30 -8.07 -5.90 4.67
C TYR A 30 -9.13 -6.70 3.93
N GLN A 31 -10.29 -6.11 3.67
CA GLN A 31 -11.34 -6.74 2.87
C GLN A 31 -11.21 -6.27 1.43
N ILE A 32 -11.06 -7.22 0.50
CA ILE A 32 -10.98 -6.98 -0.94
C ILE A 32 -12.33 -7.33 -1.54
N LYS A 33 -13.07 -6.31 -1.96
CA LYS A 33 -14.36 -6.40 -2.66
C LYS A 33 -14.15 -6.21 -4.16
N PRO A 34 -15.18 -6.36 -5.01
CA PRO A 34 -15.07 -6.01 -6.43
C PRO A 34 -14.53 -4.58 -6.63
N ASN A 35 -13.64 -4.43 -7.60
CA ASN A 35 -12.93 -3.18 -7.90
C ASN A 35 -12.06 -2.63 -6.75
N HIS A 36 -11.70 -3.46 -5.78
CA HIS A 36 -10.67 -3.12 -4.80
C HIS A 36 -9.35 -3.71 -5.21
N VAL A 37 -8.31 -2.91 -5.08
CA VAL A 37 -6.92 -3.32 -5.27
C VAL A 37 -6.21 -3.33 -3.94
N PHE A 38 -5.49 -4.40 -3.69
CA PHE A 38 -4.58 -4.55 -2.58
C PHE A 38 -3.22 -4.99 -3.10
N TYR A 39 -2.15 -4.58 -2.47
CA TYR A 39 -0.81 -5.08 -2.80
C TYR A 39 -0.03 -5.40 -1.53
N TYR A 40 0.93 -6.29 -1.66
CA TYR A 40 1.98 -6.49 -0.65
C TYR A 40 3.36 -6.46 -1.29
N LEU A 41 4.36 -6.23 -0.44
CA LEU A 41 5.73 -6.02 -0.84
C LEU A 41 6.56 -7.27 -0.50
N PRO A 42 7.76 -7.41 -1.10
CA PRO A 42 8.70 -8.44 -0.71
C PRO A 42 8.93 -8.44 0.80
N GLY A 43 9.03 -9.61 1.39
CA GLY A 43 9.29 -9.77 2.83
C GLY A 43 8.08 -9.55 3.74
N GLU A 44 6.88 -9.33 3.22
CA GLU A 44 5.68 -9.15 4.03
C GLU A 44 4.96 -10.47 4.27
N ASP A 45 4.89 -10.90 5.55
CA ASP A 45 4.09 -12.05 5.94
C ASP A 45 2.60 -11.75 5.81
N HIS A 46 1.92 -12.49 4.97
CA HIS A 46 0.50 -12.30 4.70
C HIS A 46 -0.25 -13.62 4.60
N ALA A 47 -1.56 -13.56 4.80
CA ALA A 47 -2.46 -14.67 4.58
C ALA A 47 -3.69 -14.18 3.81
N VAL A 48 -4.09 -14.94 2.80
CA VAL A 48 -5.20 -14.64 1.90
C VAL A 48 -6.28 -15.68 2.05
N LYS A 49 -7.55 -15.26 2.19
CA LYS A 49 -8.69 -16.19 2.26
C LYS A 49 -9.98 -15.58 1.72
N ALA A 50 -10.86 -16.41 1.20
CA ALA A 50 -12.23 -16.01 0.91
C ALA A 50 -13.01 -15.71 2.22
N VAL A 51 -13.87 -14.70 2.17
CA VAL A 51 -14.83 -14.36 3.24
C VAL A 51 -16.24 -14.81 2.83
N THR A 52 -16.60 -14.58 1.57
CA THR A 52 -17.82 -15.13 0.95
C THR A 52 -17.54 -16.51 0.37
N GLY A 53 -18.57 -17.33 0.14
CA GLY A 53 -18.41 -18.70 -0.38
C GLY A 53 -17.63 -18.78 -1.70
N GLU A 54 -17.79 -17.76 -2.55
CA GLU A 54 -17.00 -17.59 -3.76
C GLU A 54 -16.30 -16.23 -3.71
N TRP A 55 -15.00 -16.23 -3.99
CA TRP A 55 -14.22 -15.03 -4.17
C TRP A 55 -13.33 -15.20 -5.38
N GLU A 56 -13.57 -14.35 -6.38
CA GLU A 56 -12.81 -14.29 -7.60
C GLU A 56 -11.95 -13.02 -7.61
N TYR A 57 -10.68 -13.19 -7.98
CA TYR A 57 -9.71 -12.11 -8.10
C TYR A 57 -8.69 -12.41 -9.19
N ARG A 58 -8.04 -11.39 -9.66
CA ARG A 58 -6.85 -11.47 -10.50
C ARG A 58 -5.67 -10.92 -9.74
N TRP A 59 -4.51 -11.43 -10.07
CA TRP A 59 -3.27 -10.97 -9.47
C TRP A 59 -2.17 -10.87 -10.51
N VAL A 60 -1.19 -10.00 -10.24
CA VAL A 60 0.08 -9.92 -10.94
C VAL A 60 1.18 -9.87 -9.89
N ALA A 61 2.19 -10.71 -10.08
CA ALA A 61 3.39 -10.69 -9.26
C ALA A 61 4.58 -10.31 -10.14
N PHE A 62 5.49 -9.52 -9.57
CA PHE A 62 6.74 -9.16 -10.21
C PHE A 62 7.83 -8.99 -9.16
N ASP A 63 9.04 -9.35 -9.52
CA ASP A 63 10.23 -9.33 -8.67
C ASP A 63 11.33 -8.45 -9.24
N GLY A 64 12.48 -8.51 -8.62
CA GLY A 64 13.67 -7.79 -8.99
C GLY A 64 14.07 -6.72 -7.96
N PRO A 65 15.31 -6.23 -8.02
CA PRO A 65 15.88 -5.38 -6.97
C PRO A 65 15.15 -4.05 -6.78
N LEU A 66 14.39 -3.59 -7.77
CA LEU A 66 13.64 -2.35 -7.73
C LEU A 66 12.12 -2.56 -7.58
N ALA A 67 11.60 -3.78 -7.58
CA ALA A 67 10.16 -4.05 -7.60
C ALA A 67 9.42 -3.34 -6.45
N GLY A 68 9.88 -3.52 -5.22
CA GLY A 68 9.33 -2.82 -4.06
C GLY A 68 9.44 -1.31 -4.16
N ALA A 69 10.60 -0.78 -4.56
CA ALA A 69 10.84 0.65 -4.71
C ALA A 69 9.92 1.28 -5.77
N VAL A 70 9.74 0.61 -6.91
CA VAL A 70 8.82 1.04 -7.97
C VAL A 70 7.40 1.12 -7.43
N MET A 71 6.87 0.03 -6.85
CA MET A 71 5.52 0.04 -6.27
C MET A 71 5.34 1.16 -5.26
N LEU A 72 6.35 1.37 -4.41
CA LEU A 72 6.35 2.38 -3.38
C LEU A 72 6.39 3.81 -3.94
N SER A 73 7.03 4.04 -5.08
CA SER A 73 7.16 5.38 -5.70
C SER A 73 5.81 5.96 -6.13
N PHE A 74 4.83 5.11 -6.45
CA PHE A 74 3.48 5.54 -6.81
C PHE A 74 2.63 5.98 -5.62
N ARG A 75 3.05 5.64 -4.38
CA ARG A 75 2.36 6.04 -3.14
C ARG A 75 0.88 5.67 -3.11
N HIS A 76 0.51 4.54 -3.71
CA HIS A 76 -0.86 4.05 -3.61
C HIS A 76 -1.21 3.65 -2.18
N PRO A 77 -2.44 3.89 -1.72
CA PRO A 77 -2.93 3.28 -0.49
C PRO A 77 -2.83 1.75 -0.57
N ARG A 78 -2.53 1.10 0.55
CA ARG A 78 -2.42 -0.38 0.62
C ARG A 78 -3.65 -1.10 0.09
N LEU A 79 -4.81 -0.57 0.35
CA LEU A 79 -6.10 -1.00 -0.18
C LEU A 79 -6.82 0.24 -0.72
N GLN A 80 -7.30 0.16 -1.95
CA GLN A 80 -8.10 1.23 -2.54
C GLN A 80 -9.15 0.67 -3.48
N ARG A 81 -10.20 1.45 -3.73
CA ARG A 81 -11.17 1.20 -4.79
C ARG A 81 -10.67 1.84 -6.08
N THR A 82 -10.79 1.11 -7.19
CA THR A 82 -10.45 1.59 -8.53
C THR A 82 -11.69 1.77 -9.37
N ALA A 83 -11.56 2.42 -10.53
CA ALA A 83 -12.64 2.60 -11.49
C ALA A 83 -13.21 1.24 -11.92
N GLU A 84 -12.36 0.41 -12.52
CA GLU A 84 -12.71 -0.92 -12.97
C GLU A 84 -11.47 -1.83 -13.02
N TYR A 85 -11.71 -3.11 -13.23
CA TYR A 85 -10.65 -4.07 -13.50
C TYR A 85 -10.12 -3.88 -14.93
N PRO A 86 -8.81 -3.66 -15.13
CA PRO A 86 -8.23 -3.40 -16.44
C PRO A 86 -7.97 -4.71 -17.20
N ALA A 87 -9.04 -5.35 -17.69
CA ALA A 87 -8.99 -6.66 -18.32
C ALA A 87 -8.00 -6.73 -19.49
N GLU A 88 -7.92 -5.68 -20.31
CA GLU A 88 -7.02 -5.61 -21.46
C GLU A 88 -5.55 -5.63 -21.06
N LEU A 89 -5.19 -4.96 -19.95
CA LEU A 89 -3.82 -4.96 -19.45
C LEU A 89 -3.42 -6.34 -18.95
N PHE A 90 -4.29 -7.04 -18.24
CA PHE A 90 -4.05 -8.41 -17.79
C PHE A 90 -3.95 -9.38 -18.98
N ALA A 91 -4.84 -9.28 -19.96
CA ALA A 91 -4.78 -10.11 -21.18
C ALA A 91 -3.48 -9.85 -21.98
N ARG A 92 -3.01 -8.59 -22.02
CA ARG A 92 -1.72 -8.24 -22.63
C ARG A 92 -0.54 -8.87 -21.88
N LEU A 93 -0.56 -8.84 -20.55
CA LEU A 93 0.47 -9.51 -19.72
C LEU A 93 0.48 -11.02 -19.95
N GLU A 94 -0.67 -11.68 -19.94
CA GLU A 94 -0.78 -13.12 -20.22
C GLU A 94 -0.13 -13.48 -21.57
N LYS A 95 -0.40 -12.71 -22.61
CA LYS A 95 0.23 -12.93 -23.94
C LYS A 95 1.74 -12.73 -23.93
N LEU A 96 2.24 -11.73 -23.19
CA LEU A 96 3.66 -11.44 -23.12
C LEU A 96 4.41 -12.52 -22.32
N THR A 97 3.83 -13.05 -21.25
CA THR A 97 4.46 -14.05 -20.40
C THR A 97 4.47 -15.45 -21.03
N THR A 98 3.62 -15.71 -22.03
CA THR A 98 3.64 -16.97 -22.83
C THR A 98 4.58 -16.90 -24.04
N ALA A 99 5.13 -15.75 -24.36
CA ALA A 99 6.07 -15.58 -25.47
C ALA A 99 7.47 -16.10 -25.10
N GLU A 100 8.29 -16.39 -26.13
CA GLU A 100 9.69 -16.78 -25.92
C GLU A 100 10.47 -15.71 -25.13
N ASN A 101 11.44 -16.16 -24.34
CA ASN A 101 12.25 -15.29 -23.48
C ASN A 101 13.22 -14.44 -24.30
N ASP A 102 12.75 -13.29 -24.77
CA ASP A 102 13.49 -12.30 -25.56
C ASP A 102 13.64 -11.00 -24.75
N PRO A 103 14.80 -10.33 -24.78
CA PRO A 103 15.00 -9.02 -24.16
C PRO A 103 13.96 -7.96 -24.53
N VAL A 104 13.41 -8.01 -25.75
CA VAL A 104 12.33 -7.11 -26.20
C VAL A 104 11.03 -7.43 -25.47
N VAL A 105 10.71 -8.72 -25.32
CA VAL A 105 9.52 -9.18 -24.57
C VAL A 105 9.63 -8.77 -23.09
N SER A 106 10.80 -8.97 -22.47
CA SER A 106 11.04 -8.55 -21.09
C SER A 106 10.78 -7.05 -20.86
N ARG A 107 11.25 -6.19 -21.77
CA ARG A 107 10.96 -4.74 -21.70
C ARG A 107 9.47 -4.42 -21.85
N ARG A 108 8.76 -5.15 -22.71
CA ARG A 108 7.31 -5.00 -22.89
C ARG A 108 6.53 -5.46 -21.65
N ILE A 109 6.99 -6.53 -20.99
CA ILE A 109 6.43 -6.99 -19.71
C ILE A 109 6.61 -5.88 -18.64
N CYS A 110 7.80 -5.31 -18.50
CA CYS A 110 8.02 -4.21 -17.57
C CYS A 110 7.08 -3.02 -17.85
N GLY A 111 6.91 -2.62 -19.12
CA GLY A 111 5.96 -1.58 -19.49
C GLY A 111 4.52 -1.92 -19.11
N ALA A 112 4.09 -3.16 -19.37
CA ALA A 112 2.73 -3.60 -19.04
C ALA A 112 2.49 -3.68 -17.51
N ILE A 113 3.51 -4.06 -16.73
CA ILE A 113 3.45 -4.00 -15.25
C ILE A 113 3.28 -2.56 -14.76
N MET A 114 4.02 -1.61 -15.36
CA MET A 114 3.87 -0.19 -15.05
C MET A 114 2.46 0.32 -15.33
N ASP A 115 1.87 -0.08 -16.47
CA ASP A 115 0.48 0.24 -16.82
C ASP A 115 -0.51 -0.31 -15.77
N VAL A 116 -0.31 -1.54 -15.27
CA VAL A 116 -1.13 -2.12 -14.19
C VAL A 116 -0.96 -1.33 -12.88
N ILE A 117 0.27 -0.95 -12.52
CA ILE A 117 0.52 -0.14 -11.32
C ILE A 117 -0.20 1.21 -11.43
N VAL A 118 -0.13 1.87 -12.59
CA VAL A 118 -0.85 3.12 -12.83
C VAL A 118 -2.35 2.93 -12.69
N ALA A 119 -2.91 1.90 -13.37
CA ALA A 119 -4.35 1.59 -13.29
C ALA A 119 -4.82 1.29 -11.86
N ALA A 120 -3.96 0.62 -11.06
CA ALA A 120 -4.23 0.36 -9.66
C ALA A 120 -4.43 1.64 -8.83
N GLY A 121 -3.89 2.77 -9.27
CA GLY A 121 -4.01 4.06 -8.62
C GLY A 121 -5.16 4.93 -9.11
N ILE A 122 -5.89 4.53 -10.16
CA ILE A 122 -6.99 5.33 -10.74
C ILE A 122 -8.29 5.03 -9.98
N PRO A 123 -8.80 5.96 -9.15
CA PRO A 123 -10.07 5.78 -8.49
C PRO A 123 -11.24 5.95 -9.49
N PRO A 124 -12.46 5.49 -9.14
CA PRO A 124 -13.66 5.74 -9.94
C PRO A 124 -13.89 7.23 -10.21
N GLU A 125 -14.49 7.58 -11.35
CA GLU A 125 -14.81 8.97 -11.67
C GLU A 125 -15.67 9.64 -10.59
N GLU A 126 -16.59 8.90 -9.98
CA GLU A 126 -17.38 9.34 -8.85
C GLU A 126 -16.52 9.82 -7.67
N ASP A 127 -15.34 9.23 -7.49
CA ASP A 127 -14.41 9.58 -6.43
C ASP A 127 -13.55 10.81 -6.79
N TYR A 128 -13.38 11.10 -8.09
CA TYR A 128 -12.82 12.37 -8.57
C TYR A 128 -13.79 13.53 -8.38
N LEU A 129 -15.08 13.30 -8.65
CA LEU A 129 -16.13 14.31 -8.58
C LEU A 129 -16.64 14.53 -7.15
N SER A 130 -16.50 13.54 -6.29
CA SER A 130 -17.09 13.56 -4.96
C SER A 130 -16.09 13.97 -3.86
N GLY A 131 -16.04 15.25 -3.63
CA GLY A 131 -15.58 15.89 -2.42
C GLY A 131 -14.21 16.55 -2.50
N PRO A 132 -14.17 17.87 -2.80
CA PRO A 132 -12.94 18.65 -2.64
C PRO A 132 -12.31 18.46 -1.26
N VAL A 133 -13.14 18.22 -0.24
CA VAL A 133 -12.77 18.02 1.16
C VAL A 133 -11.85 16.82 1.38
N VAL A 134 -12.23 15.64 0.88
CA VAL A 134 -11.40 14.43 1.09
C VAL A 134 -10.08 14.54 0.32
N ARG A 135 -10.11 15.14 -0.86
CA ARG A 135 -8.91 15.40 -1.65
C ARG A 135 -7.97 16.39 -0.97
N GLN A 136 -8.52 17.49 -0.43
CA GLN A 136 -7.75 18.44 0.37
C GLN A 136 -7.18 17.78 1.62
N CYS A 137 -7.96 16.95 2.31
CA CYS A 137 -7.51 16.19 3.47
C CYS A 137 -6.34 15.24 3.12
N LEU A 138 -6.43 14.51 2.01
CA LEU A 138 -5.35 13.64 1.53
C LEU A 138 -4.10 14.45 1.16
N THR A 139 -4.26 15.62 0.55
CA THR A 139 -3.13 16.52 0.24
C THR A 139 -2.47 17.02 1.52
N LEU A 140 -3.24 17.48 2.51
CA LEU A 140 -2.72 17.92 3.80
C LEU A 140 -2.00 16.79 4.55
N ILE A 141 -2.58 15.59 4.58
CA ILE A 141 -1.90 14.42 5.17
C ILE A 141 -0.53 14.19 4.50
N LYS A 142 -0.49 14.27 3.17
CA LYS A 142 0.75 14.06 2.41
C LYS A 142 1.81 15.11 2.70
N THR A 143 1.43 16.38 2.78
CA THR A 143 2.37 17.51 3.00
C THR A 143 2.81 17.61 4.46
N SER A 144 1.96 17.20 5.40
CA SER A 144 2.20 17.31 6.85
C SER A 144 2.58 15.98 7.51
N LEU A 145 2.93 14.94 6.72
CA LEU A 145 3.16 13.59 7.25
C LEU A 145 4.28 13.52 8.29
N SER A 146 5.29 14.40 8.15
CA SER A 146 6.42 14.55 9.08
C SER A 146 6.10 15.37 10.33
N ASP A 147 4.92 15.99 10.39
CA ASP A 147 4.50 16.75 11.58
C ASP A 147 3.98 15.77 12.65
N PRO A 148 4.57 15.73 13.86
CA PRO A 148 4.08 14.90 14.95
C PRO A 148 2.65 15.26 15.40
N ALA A 149 2.22 16.51 15.20
CA ALA A 149 0.88 16.99 15.57
C ALA A 149 -0.20 16.56 14.55
N LEU A 150 0.18 15.99 13.40
CA LEU A 150 -0.78 15.58 12.39
C LEU A 150 -1.75 14.53 12.93
N ASP A 151 -2.98 14.95 13.12
CA ASP A 151 -4.12 14.13 13.53
C ASP A 151 -5.43 14.60 12.88
N VAL A 152 -6.55 13.97 13.26
CA VAL A 152 -7.86 14.33 12.72
C VAL A 152 -8.34 15.72 13.19
N MET A 153 -7.85 16.19 14.34
CA MET A 153 -8.22 17.47 14.90
C MET A 153 -7.57 18.60 14.11
N MET A 154 -6.25 18.53 13.91
CA MET A 154 -5.51 19.46 13.05
C MET A 154 -6.12 19.54 11.64
N LEU A 155 -6.44 18.41 11.01
CA LEU A 155 -7.06 18.38 9.69
C LEU A 155 -8.47 18.99 9.67
N SER A 156 -9.24 18.80 10.73
CA SER A 156 -10.58 19.39 10.91
C SER A 156 -10.51 20.91 11.01
N GLU A 157 -9.55 21.43 11.76
CA GLU A 157 -9.30 22.86 11.94
C GLU A 157 -8.82 23.51 10.65
N GLU A 158 -7.81 22.92 10.00
CA GLU A 158 -7.23 23.45 8.76
C GLU A 158 -8.25 23.48 7.61
N LEU A 159 -9.12 22.48 7.52
CA LEU A 159 -10.16 22.42 6.50
C LEU A 159 -11.44 23.17 6.88
N ASN A 160 -11.52 23.70 8.10
CA ASN A 160 -12.70 24.33 8.67
C ASN A 160 -13.98 23.44 8.54
N ILE A 161 -13.83 22.14 8.84
CA ILE A 161 -14.90 21.15 8.74
C ILE A 161 -15.02 20.40 10.05
N PRO A 162 -16.23 20.22 10.60
CA PRO A 162 -16.42 19.47 11.84
C PRO A 162 -15.80 18.07 11.75
N ARG A 163 -15.05 17.66 12.78
CA ARG A 163 -14.34 16.36 12.86
C ARG A 163 -15.22 15.16 12.50
N SER A 164 -16.48 15.16 12.97
CA SER A 164 -17.43 14.08 12.70
C SER A 164 -17.78 13.99 11.22
N THR A 165 -17.97 15.14 10.57
CA THR A 165 -18.27 15.23 9.14
C THR A 165 -17.07 14.80 8.30
N LEU A 166 -15.88 15.33 8.61
CA LEU A 166 -14.64 14.96 7.94
C LEU A 166 -14.38 13.45 8.05
N SER A 167 -14.50 12.88 9.27
CA SER A 167 -14.29 11.45 9.50
C SER A 167 -15.28 10.59 8.73
N LYS A 168 -16.57 10.95 8.70
CA LYS A 168 -17.60 10.21 7.94
C LYS A 168 -17.31 10.24 6.45
N GLN A 169 -17.02 11.41 5.88
CA GLN A 169 -16.71 11.55 4.46
C GLN A 169 -15.43 10.79 4.09
N PHE A 170 -14.39 10.88 4.91
CA PHE A 170 -13.14 10.20 4.68
C PHE A 170 -13.30 8.68 4.69
N VAL A 171 -14.01 8.12 5.69
CA VAL A 171 -14.28 6.67 5.76
C VAL A 171 -15.13 6.21 4.58
N ALA A 172 -16.16 6.97 4.22
CA ALA A 172 -17.02 6.64 3.08
C ALA A 172 -16.25 6.55 1.76
N LYS A 173 -15.17 7.34 1.61
CA LYS A 173 -14.37 7.39 0.38
C LYS A 173 -13.16 6.47 0.39
N THR A 174 -12.48 6.36 1.53
CA THR A 174 -11.20 5.61 1.62
C THR A 174 -11.36 4.23 2.24
N GLY A 175 -12.52 3.94 2.85
CA GLY A 175 -12.77 2.71 3.61
C GLY A 175 -12.05 2.65 4.97
N HIS A 176 -11.28 3.69 5.32
CA HIS A 176 -10.45 3.70 6.53
C HIS A 176 -10.62 5.00 7.32
N SER A 177 -10.40 4.94 8.64
CA SER A 177 -10.34 6.17 9.42
C SER A 177 -9.08 6.97 9.08
N ILE A 178 -9.16 8.30 9.22
CA ILE A 178 -8.03 9.22 8.99
C ILE A 178 -6.79 8.80 9.80
N GLY A 179 -6.97 8.48 11.09
CA GLY A 179 -5.85 8.06 11.94
C GLY A 179 -5.21 6.74 11.49
N ARG A 180 -6.00 5.80 10.92
CA ARG A 180 -5.46 4.59 10.30
C ARG A 180 -4.67 4.93 9.05
N TYR A 181 -5.23 5.76 8.18
CA TYR A 181 -4.57 6.19 6.95
C TYR A 181 -3.22 6.86 7.22
N ILE A 182 -3.15 7.80 8.18
CA ILE A 182 -1.90 8.45 8.60
C ILE A 182 -0.89 7.40 9.08
N ARG A 183 -1.31 6.45 9.92
CA ARG A 183 -0.41 5.38 10.40
C ARG A 183 0.14 4.53 9.27
N ASP A 184 -0.70 4.16 8.32
CA ASP A 184 -0.30 3.35 7.17
C ASP A 184 0.70 4.11 6.30
N GLN A 185 0.49 5.41 6.08
CA GLN A 185 1.43 6.26 5.34
C GLN A 185 2.77 6.44 6.08
N ARG A 186 2.74 6.60 7.40
CA ARG A 186 3.97 6.68 8.22
C ARG A 186 4.74 5.37 8.24
N LEU A 187 4.05 4.24 8.34
CA LEU A 187 4.67 2.91 8.26
C LEU A 187 5.35 2.70 6.91
N TYR A 188 4.65 3.05 5.86
CA TYR A 188 5.15 2.99 4.51
C TYR A 188 6.44 3.80 4.34
N LEU A 189 6.41 5.09 4.72
CA LEU A 189 7.58 5.96 4.63
C LEU A 189 8.74 5.43 5.47
N ALA A 190 8.46 4.93 6.68
CA ALA A 190 9.46 4.38 7.57
C ALA A 190 10.16 3.16 6.96
N ARG A 191 9.40 2.22 6.40
CA ARG A 191 9.96 1.04 5.72
C ARG A 191 10.83 1.45 4.55
N HIS A 192 10.32 2.33 3.70
CA HIS A 192 11.10 2.83 2.57
C HIS A 192 12.43 3.44 3.02
N LEU A 193 12.42 4.34 4.00
CA LEU A 193 13.65 4.98 4.47
C LEU A 193 14.61 4.01 5.19
N LEU A 194 14.08 3.04 5.92
CA LEU A 194 14.91 2.02 6.59
C LEU A 194 15.67 1.16 5.59
N VAL A 195 15.05 0.84 4.47
CA VAL A 195 15.61 -0.06 3.45
C VAL A 195 16.48 0.68 2.45
N SER A 196 16.00 1.83 1.96
CA SER A 196 16.64 2.53 0.84
C SER A 196 17.69 3.56 1.26
N THR A 197 17.91 3.76 2.58
CA THR A 197 18.86 4.77 3.07
C THR A 197 19.69 4.27 4.24
N THR A 198 20.86 4.89 4.42
CA THR A 198 21.75 4.70 5.61
C THR A 198 21.44 5.69 6.74
N LEU A 199 20.34 6.44 6.67
CA LEU A 199 19.99 7.43 7.67
C LEU A 199 19.89 6.83 9.07
N PRO A 200 20.33 7.55 10.11
CA PRO A 200 20.12 7.13 11.50
C PRO A 200 18.63 6.92 11.80
N VAL A 201 18.28 5.90 12.58
CA VAL A 201 16.89 5.56 12.91
C VAL A 201 16.15 6.73 13.56
N GLY A 202 16.83 7.56 14.35
CA GLY A 202 16.25 8.77 14.93
C GLY A 202 15.87 9.83 13.90
N GLU A 203 16.65 9.95 12.82
CA GLU A 203 16.32 10.84 11.71
C GLU A 203 15.12 10.33 10.92
N ILE A 204 15.06 9.01 10.69
CA ILE A 204 13.90 8.39 10.06
C ILE A 204 12.64 8.59 10.90
N ALA A 205 12.73 8.43 12.22
CA ALA A 205 11.62 8.68 13.14
C ALA A 205 11.06 10.10 12.96
N ARG A 206 11.92 11.12 12.94
CA ARG A 206 11.51 12.53 12.74
C ARG A 206 10.83 12.75 11.39
N ARG A 207 11.40 12.21 10.30
CA ARG A 207 10.82 12.30 8.95
C ARG A 207 9.47 11.60 8.83
N CYS A 208 9.21 10.59 9.67
CA CYS A 208 7.94 9.89 9.75
C CYS A 208 6.94 10.52 10.74
N GLY A 209 7.23 11.71 11.27
CA GLY A 209 6.33 12.42 12.18
C GLY A 209 6.31 11.87 13.61
N PHE A 210 7.44 11.36 14.09
CA PHE A 210 7.60 10.94 15.49
C PHE A 210 8.60 11.85 16.21
N SER A 211 8.14 12.49 17.27
CA SER A 211 8.99 13.32 18.14
C SER A 211 9.99 12.49 18.95
N GLU A 212 9.62 11.22 19.29
CA GLU A 212 10.40 10.36 20.14
C GLU A 212 10.76 9.05 19.45
N LEU A 213 12.05 8.68 19.54
CA LEU A 213 12.57 7.42 18.97
C LEU A 213 11.94 6.18 19.61
N CYS A 214 11.63 6.21 20.91
CA CYS A 214 11.00 5.08 21.59
C CYS A 214 9.57 4.81 21.07
N THR A 215 8.83 5.87 20.79
CA THR A 215 7.47 5.79 20.21
C THR A 215 7.52 5.25 18.79
N PHE A 216 8.45 5.72 17.96
CA PHE A 216 8.70 5.18 16.62
C PHE A 216 9.08 3.70 16.66
N THR A 217 10.01 3.31 17.54
CA THR A 217 10.46 1.93 17.66
C THR A 217 9.32 0.98 18.03
N ARG A 218 8.46 1.39 19.01
CA ARG A 218 7.26 0.62 19.37
C ARG A 218 6.26 0.54 18.22
N PHE A 219 6.08 1.63 17.50
CA PHE A 219 5.21 1.68 16.32
C PHE A 219 5.66 0.69 15.26
N ILE A 220 6.94 0.70 14.85
CA ILE A 220 7.49 -0.22 13.85
C ILE A 220 7.38 -1.66 14.34
N LYS A 221 7.77 -1.95 15.57
CA LYS A 221 7.71 -3.31 16.13
C LYS A 221 6.28 -3.87 16.17
N ARG A 222 5.28 -3.04 16.53
CA ARG A 222 3.88 -3.44 16.52
C ARG A 222 3.34 -3.67 15.11
N SER A 223 3.82 -2.90 14.14
CA SER A 223 3.32 -2.94 12.77
C SER A 223 3.98 -4.02 11.91
N THR A 224 5.23 -4.40 12.22
CA THR A 224 6.04 -5.33 11.39
C THR A 224 6.51 -6.58 12.13
N GLY A 225 6.40 -6.61 13.45
CA GLY A 225 6.99 -7.66 14.28
C GLY A 225 8.47 -7.46 14.60
N PHE A 226 9.17 -6.55 13.90
CA PHE A 226 10.63 -6.34 14.01
C PHE A 226 10.96 -4.96 14.55
N SER A 227 12.13 -4.84 15.18
CA SER A 227 12.69 -3.51 15.49
C SER A 227 13.14 -2.80 14.20
N PRO A 228 13.26 -1.45 14.19
CA PRO A 228 13.72 -0.72 13.00
C PRO A 228 15.06 -1.22 12.44
N LEU A 229 16.03 -1.53 13.34
CA LEU A 229 17.33 -2.06 12.92
C LEU A 229 17.22 -3.50 12.38
N ALA A 230 16.41 -4.35 13.02
CA ALA A 230 16.20 -5.71 12.54
C ALA A 230 15.51 -5.71 11.18
N LEU A 231 14.55 -4.79 10.96
CA LEU A 231 13.89 -4.64 9.66
C LEU A 231 14.88 -4.18 8.58
N ARG A 232 15.77 -3.22 8.89
CA ARG A 232 16.84 -2.76 7.99
C ARG A 232 17.76 -3.89 7.57
N ASN A 233 18.27 -4.67 8.55
CA ASN A 233 19.24 -5.73 8.29
C ASN A 233 18.63 -6.87 7.48
N ARG A 234 17.41 -7.29 7.82
CA ARG A 234 16.70 -8.37 7.10
C ARG A 234 16.51 -8.05 5.63
N GLU A 235 16.13 -6.82 5.31
CA GLU A 235 15.89 -6.43 3.92
C GLU A 235 17.20 -6.13 3.17
N ALA A 236 18.29 -5.76 3.86
CA ALA A 236 19.63 -5.66 3.28
C ALA A 236 20.20 -7.06 2.91
N GLU A 237 19.96 -8.08 3.72
CA GLU A 237 20.35 -9.46 3.44
C GLU A 237 19.65 -10.04 2.21
N HIS A 238 18.37 -9.69 1.99
CA HIS A 238 17.61 -10.09 0.80
C HIS A 238 18.02 -9.37 -0.49
N GLN A 239 18.76 -8.26 -0.41
CA GLN A 239 19.26 -7.54 -1.60
C GLN A 239 20.65 -8.04 -2.04
N THR A 240 21.31 -8.89 -1.25
CA THR A 240 22.68 -9.35 -1.49
C THR A 240 22.75 -10.81 -1.98
N GLN A 241 21.61 -11.49 -2.03
CA GLN A 241 21.46 -12.83 -2.61
C GLN A 241 20.77 -12.74 -4.00
#